data_84f74d0af9765fd89f30787321d10841
#
_entry.id   84f74d0af9765fd89f30787321d10841
#
_cell.length_a   1.000
_cell.length_b   1.000
_cell.length_c   1.000
_cell.angle_alpha   90.00
_cell.angle_beta   90.00
_cell.angle_gamma   90.00
#
_symmetry.space_group_name_H-M   'P 1'
#
loop_
_entity.id
_entity.type
_entity.pdbx_description
1 polymer ?
#
loop_
_entity_poly.entity_id
_entity_poly.type
_entity_poly.pdbx_seq_one_letter_code
_entity_poly.pdbx_strand_id
1 'polypeptide(L)'
;MGYITVSLYDYIDDSTDIQDLLKTFSCPLNLEVESFLKDKAIDFERKHFARTYLVFSDTFQLPSLLGYFTVALKHLAIPIDISKSFRKTITEYIDREEAITYLIGQLGRNCAVSERISGSDLMTLAIAVIYDVYLKIGGRIILVECENQEKLRIFYENQGFRLLCSNIDNNLLQYVSTVKSLH
;
A
#
# COMPACT_ATOMS: atom_id res chain seq x y z
N MET A 1 2.18 8.10 20.02
CA MET A 1 0.76 8.06 19.60
C MET A 1 0.53 6.66 19.07
N GLY A 2 -0.47 5.95 19.56
CA GLY A 2 -0.77 4.60 19.09
C GLY A 2 -1.70 4.65 17.88
N TYR A 3 -1.66 3.64 17.02
CA TYR A 3 -2.55 3.48 15.89
C TYR A 3 -3.26 2.13 15.97
N ILE A 4 -4.52 2.10 15.57
CA ILE A 4 -5.32 0.90 15.42
C ILE A 4 -5.55 0.67 13.92
N THR A 5 -5.13 -0.49 13.43
CA THR A 5 -5.35 -0.90 12.04
C THR A 5 -6.47 -1.92 11.98
N VAL A 6 -7.48 -1.65 11.16
CA VAL A 6 -8.70 -2.43 11.04
C VAL A 6 -8.90 -2.86 9.60
N SER A 7 -9.21 -4.14 9.37
CA SER A 7 -9.56 -4.62 8.03
C SER A 7 -10.95 -4.15 7.64
N LEU A 8 -11.10 -3.50 6.49
CA LEU A 8 -12.39 -3.11 5.95
C LEU A 8 -13.27 -4.33 5.66
N TYR A 9 -12.66 -5.47 5.34
CA TYR A 9 -13.35 -6.73 5.06
C TYR A 9 -14.26 -7.18 6.22
N ASP A 10 -13.85 -6.93 7.46
CA ASP A 10 -14.60 -7.33 8.65
C ASP A 10 -15.90 -6.53 8.86
N TYR A 11 -16.10 -5.44 8.10
CA TYR A 11 -17.21 -4.49 8.24
C TYR A 11 -18.03 -4.30 6.96
N ILE A 12 -17.73 -5.01 5.89
CA ILE A 12 -18.40 -4.79 4.59
C ILE A 12 -19.89 -5.15 4.58
N ASP A 13 -20.34 -5.97 5.51
CA ASP A 13 -21.74 -6.36 5.65
C ASP A 13 -22.56 -5.36 6.52
N ASP A 14 -21.91 -4.53 7.35
CA ASP A 14 -22.49 -3.47 8.17
C ASP A 14 -22.65 -2.17 7.34
N SER A 15 -23.39 -2.26 6.25
CA SER A 15 -23.20 -1.48 5.04
C SER A 15 -23.43 0.02 5.10
N THR A 16 -24.21 0.58 6.05
CA THR A 16 -24.54 2.02 6.03
C THR A 16 -23.49 2.84 6.78
N ASP A 17 -23.14 2.44 7.99
CA ASP A 17 -22.26 3.20 8.86
C ASP A 17 -20.83 3.24 8.32
N ILE A 18 -20.36 2.12 7.73
CA ILE A 18 -19.01 2.07 7.13
C ILE A 18 -18.95 2.96 5.88
N GLN A 19 -19.95 2.97 5.03
CA GLN A 19 -19.99 3.85 3.85
C GLN A 19 -19.96 5.32 4.23
N ASP A 20 -20.71 5.71 5.24
CA ASP A 20 -20.74 7.09 5.72
C ASP A 20 -19.39 7.49 6.34
N LEU A 21 -18.74 6.58 7.06
CA LEU A 21 -17.37 6.79 7.54
C LEU A 21 -16.40 7.03 6.37
N LEU A 22 -16.42 6.18 5.34
CA LEU A 22 -15.50 6.31 4.20
C LEU A 22 -15.70 7.64 3.44
N LYS A 23 -16.93 8.15 3.37
CA LYS A 23 -17.24 9.46 2.75
C LYS A 23 -16.59 10.64 3.48
N THR A 24 -16.27 10.50 4.77
CA THR A 24 -15.60 11.56 5.56
C THR A 24 -14.12 11.72 5.20
N PHE A 25 -13.52 10.74 4.52
CA PHE A 25 -12.12 10.78 4.13
C PHE A 25 -11.87 11.89 3.11
N SER A 26 -10.76 12.62 3.24
CA SER A 26 -10.34 13.62 2.28
C SER A 26 -8.83 13.56 2.03
N CYS A 27 -8.44 13.51 0.76
CA CYS A 27 -7.06 13.50 0.32
C CYS A 27 -6.88 14.43 -0.91
N PRO A 28 -6.99 15.76 -0.74
CA PRO A 28 -7.04 16.71 -1.87
C PRO A 28 -5.75 16.74 -2.70
N LEU A 29 -4.63 16.23 -2.17
CA LEU A 29 -3.38 16.12 -2.90
C LEU A 29 -3.33 14.93 -3.85
N ASN A 30 -4.24 13.96 -3.69
CA ASN A 30 -4.38 12.81 -4.58
C ASN A 30 -5.85 12.34 -4.61
N LEU A 31 -6.57 12.84 -5.61
CA LEU A 31 -8.00 12.56 -5.78
C LEU A 31 -8.28 11.12 -6.15
N GLU A 32 -7.33 10.41 -6.77
CA GLU A 32 -7.47 8.99 -7.07
C GLU A 32 -7.49 8.17 -5.78
N VAL A 33 -6.60 8.46 -4.85
CA VAL A 33 -6.57 7.85 -3.51
C VAL A 33 -7.87 8.14 -2.76
N GLU A 34 -8.38 9.37 -2.83
CA GLU A 34 -9.65 9.73 -2.20
C GLU A 34 -10.84 8.96 -2.80
N SER A 35 -10.99 9.00 -4.13
CA SER A 35 -12.10 8.35 -4.83
C SER A 35 -12.05 6.82 -4.71
N PHE A 36 -10.85 6.24 -4.69
CA PHE A 36 -10.72 4.79 -4.47
C PHE A 36 -11.38 4.37 -3.15
N LEU A 37 -11.06 5.05 -2.04
CA LEU A 37 -11.63 4.69 -0.73
C LEU A 37 -13.14 4.86 -0.70
N LYS A 38 -13.64 5.97 -1.24
CA LYS A 38 -15.07 6.31 -1.21
C LYS A 38 -15.93 5.44 -2.13
N ASP A 39 -15.41 5.14 -3.32
CA ASP A 39 -16.24 4.63 -4.42
C ASP A 39 -15.92 3.18 -4.80
N LYS A 40 -14.69 2.70 -4.53
CA LYS A 40 -14.20 1.42 -5.03
C LYS A 40 -13.81 0.42 -3.95
N ALA A 41 -13.39 0.86 -2.78
CA ALA A 41 -12.78 -0.01 -1.76
C ALA A 41 -13.70 -1.17 -1.36
N ILE A 42 -14.99 -0.92 -1.12
CA ILE A 42 -15.96 -1.95 -0.75
C ILE A 42 -16.17 -2.97 -1.89
N ASP A 43 -16.25 -2.51 -3.13
CA ASP A 43 -16.38 -3.39 -4.28
C ASP A 43 -15.13 -4.27 -4.48
N PHE A 44 -13.93 -3.71 -4.29
CA PHE A 44 -12.67 -4.44 -4.33
C PHE A 44 -12.57 -5.50 -3.23
N GLU A 45 -13.05 -5.19 -2.01
CA GLU A 45 -13.13 -6.15 -0.91
C GLU A 45 -14.07 -7.32 -1.25
N ARG A 46 -15.28 -7.02 -1.73
CA ARG A 46 -16.29 -8.03 -2.11
C ARG A 46 -15.83 -8.94 -3.23
N LYS A 47 -15.07 -8.40 -4.18
CA LYS A 47 -14.49 -9.14 -5.30
C LYS A 47 -13.14 -9.81 -4.97
N HIS A 48 -12.63 -9.60 -3.77
CA HIS A 48 -11.35 -10.13 -3.31
C HIS A 48 -10.13 -9.66 -4.15
N PHE A 49 -10.21 -8.49 -4.78
CA PHE A 49 -9.11 -7.94 -5.58
C PHE A 49 -8.01 -7.32 -4.71
N ALA A 50 -8.37 -6.72 -3.59
CA ALA A 50 -7.45 -6.16 -2.62
C ALA A 50 -8.06 -6.21 -1.21
N ARG A 51 -7.20 -6.07 -0.20
CA ARG A 51 -7.60 -5.79 1.18
C ARG A 51 -7.31 -4.34 1.51
N THR A 52 -8.30 -3.67 2.06
CA THR A 52 -8.21 -2.29 2.53
C THR A 52 -8.12 -2.26 4.04
N TYR A 53 -7.14 -1.55 4.55
CA TYR A 53 -6.93 -1.37 5.99
C TYR A 53 -7.14 0.08 6.35
N LEU A 54 -8.06 0.32 7.26
CA LEU A 54 -8.34 1.63 7.84
C LEU A 54 -7.47 1.84 9.07
N VAL A 55 -6.89 3.03 9.20
CA VAL A 55 -6.01 3.36 10.33
C VAL A 55 -6.64 4.46 11.17
N PHE A 56 -6.87 4.16 12.44
CA PHE A 56 -7.47 5.05 13.41
C PHE A 56 -6.46 5.48 14.48
N SER A 57 -6.75 6.61 15.14
CA SER A 57 -6.05 7.00 16.36
C SER A 57 -6.44 6.08 17.52
N ASP A 58 -5.42 5.70 18.33
CA ASP A 58 -5.64 4.98 19.60
C ASP A 58 -5.96 5.98 20.72
N THR A 59 -7.06 6.67 20.60
CA THR A 59 -7.55 7.61 21.64
C THR A 59 -8.83 7.08 22.26
N PHE A 60 -8.98 7.25 23.59
CA PHE A 60 -10.17 6.81 24.35
C PHE A 60 -11.46 7.55 23.98
N GLN A 61 -11.37 8.65 23.23
CA GLN A 61 -12.50 9.34 22.63
C GLN A 61 -12.73 8.81 21.21
N LEU A 62 -13.81 9.19 20.55
CA LEU A 62 -14.19 8.69 19.22
C LEU A 62 -12.97 8.58 18.29
N PRO A 63 -12.59 7.36 17.89
CA PRO A 63 -11.39 7.15 17.07
C PRO A 63 -11.55 7.83 15.70
N SER A 64 -10.60 8.69 15.35
CA SER A 64 -10.58 9.38 14.05
C SER A 64 -9.95 8.51 12.99
N LEU A 65 -10.57 8.41 11.81
CA LEU A 65 -9.95 7.79 10.65
C LEU A 65 -8.79 8.67 10.16
N LEU A 66 -7.54 8.24 10.41
CA LEU A 66 -6.33 9.01 10.10
C LEU A 66 -5.82 8.77 8.68
N GLY A 67 -6.06 7.58 8.15
CA GLY A 67 -5.59 7.17 6.85
C GLY A 67 -6.01 5.76 6.49
N TYR A 68 -5.56 5.30 5.34
CA TYR A 68 -5.77 3.94 4.89
C TYR A 68 -4.66 3.47 3.96
N PHE A 69 -4.57 2.18 3.76
CA PHE A 69 -3.75 1.56 2.72
C PHE A 69 -4.43 0.30 2.16
N THR A 70 -4.01 -0.11 0.97
CA THR A 70 -4.47 -1.37 0.38
C THR A 70 -3.31 -2.32 0.12
N VAL A 71 -3.57 -3.61 0.29
CA VAL A 71 -2.65 -4.70 -0.02
C VAL A 71 -3.31 -5.68 -0.98
N ALA A 72 -2.59 -6.04 -2.04
CA ALA A 72 -3.02 -7.02 -3.03
C ALA A 72 -1.84 -7.88 -3.48
N LEU A 73 -2.12 -8.93 -4.26
CA LEU A 73 -1.10 -9.64 -5.01
C LEU A 73 -1.04 -9.09 -6.44
N LYS A 74 0.17 -8.92 -6.96
CA LYS A 74 0.38 -8.47 -8.34
C LYS A 74 1.50 -9.24 -9.00
N HIS A 75 1.27 -9.63 -10.25
CA HIS A 75 2.34 -10.10 -11.13
C HIS A 75 3.26 -8.93 -11.50
N LEU A 76 4.56 -9.18 -11.46
CA LEU A 76 5.60 -8.23 -11.80
C LEU A 76 6.54 -8.84 -12.83
N ALA A 77 6.64 -8.22 -14.02
CA ALA A 77 7.67 -8.52 -14.98
C ALA A 77 9.00 -7.89 -14.51
N ILE A 78 10.05 -8.66 -14.53
CA ILE A 78 11.40 -8.21 -14.15
C ILE A 78 12.15 -7.80 -15.42
N PRO A 79 12.47 -6.51 -15.64
CA PRO A 79 13.10 -6.02 -16.85
C PRO A 79 14.45 -6.71 -17.12
N ILE A 80 14.73 -7.01 -18.38
CA ILE A 80 15.95 -7.71 -18.78
C ILE A 80 17.21 -6.86 -18.54
N ASP A 81 17.09 -5.56 -18.66
CA ASP A 81 18.17 -4.56 -18.59
C ASP A 81 18.61 -4.18 -17.19
N ILE A 82 17.92 -4.62 -16.12
CA ILE A 82 18.41 -4.40 -14.76
C ILE A 82 19.67 -5.22 -14.47
N SER A 83 20.52 -4.69 -13.59
CA SER A 83 21.75 -5.40 -13.22
C SER A 83 21.46 -6.78 -12.62
N LYS A 84 22.30 -7.76 -12.94
CA LYS A 84 22.20 -9.12 -12.37
C LYS A 84 22.24 -9.11 -10.85
N SER A 85 23.03 -8.21 -10.25
CA SER A 85 23.10 -8.03 -8.80
C SER A 85 21.75 -7.57 -8.22
N PHE A 86 21.09 -6.59 -8.85
CA PHE A 86 19.80 -6.12 -8.40
C PHE A 86 18.73 -7.20 -8.58
N ARG A 87 18.69 -7.87 -9.73
CA ARG A 87 17.80 -9.01 -9.96
C ARG A 87 17.96 -10.07 -8.87
N LYS A 88 19.20 -10.47 -8.57
CA LYS A 88 19.48 -11.43 -7.50
C LYS A 88 19.02 -10.93 -6.13
N THR A 89 19.18 -9.65 -5.82
CA THR A 89 18.71 -9.08 -4.55
C THR A 89 17.21 -9.25 -4.38
N ILE A 90 16.40 -8.96 -5.40
CA ILE A 90 14.95 -8.99 -5.31
C ILE A 90 14.36 -10.38 -5.50
N THR A 91 14.97 -11.26 -6.34
CA THR A 91 14.40 -12.55 -6.72
C THR A 91 15.15 -13.76 -6.17
N GLU A 92 16.36 -13.63 -5.64
CA GLU A 92 17.37 -14.66 -5.33
C GLU A 92 17.97 -15.35 -6.57
N TYR A 93 17.48 -15.05 -7.77
CA TYR A 93 17.94 -15.64 -9.02
C TYR A 93 18.48 -14.57 -9.97
N ILE A 94 19.42 -14.93 -10.83
CA ILE A 94 20.04 -14.00 -11.79
C ILE A 94 19.31 -13.94 -13.12
N ASP A 95 18.42 -14.88 -13.37
CA ASP A 95 17.74 -15.13 -14.64
C ASP A 95 16.21 -15.10 -14.54
N ARG A 96 15.64 -14.80 -13.35
CA ARG A 96 14.20 -14.73 -13.18
C ARG A 96 13.62 -13.51 -13.89
N GLU A 97 12.59 -13.75 -14.70
CA GLU A 97 11.94 -12.73 -15.54
C GLU A 97 10.61 -12.25 -14.99
N GLU A 98 10.05 -12.94 -14.00
CA GLU A 98 8.77 -12.58 -13.40
C GLU A 98 8.70 -12.99 -11.92
N ALA A 99 7.82 -12.33 -11.17
CA ALA A 99 7.51 -12.66 -9.78
C ALA A 99 6.09 -12.28 -9.40
N ILE A 100 5.54 -12.96 -8.39
CA ILE A 100 4.36 -12.48 -7.69
C ILE A 100 4.83 -11.61 -6.52
N THR A 101 4.19 -10.46 -6.37
CA THR A 101 4.55 -9.45 -5.37
C THR A 101 3.37 -9.12 -4.48
N TYR A 102 3.67 -8.63 -3.28
CA TYR A 102 2.71 -7.87 -2.47
C TYR A 102 2.67 -6.45 -3.01
N LEU A 103 1.53 -6.01 -3.50
CA LEU A 103 1.32 -4.63 -3.96
C LEU A 103 0.72 -3.80 -2.83
N ILE A 104 1.38 -2.71 -2.45
CA ILE A 104 0.73 -1.62 -1.72
C ILE A 104 0.14 -0.70 -2.79
N GLY A 105 -1.17 -0.86 -3.07
CA GLY A 105 -1.83 -0.20 -4.21
C GLY A 105 -2.26 1.22 -3.91
N GLN A 106 -2.70 1.48 -2.68
CA GLN A 106 -3.12 2.80 -2.20
C GLN A 106 -2.47 3.07 -0.84
N LEU A 107 -2.10 4.33 -0.61
CA LEU A 107 -1.58 4.80 0.68
C LEU A 107 -2.04 6.24 0.87
N GLY A 108 -3.06 6.46 1.70
CA GLY A 108 -3.72 7.75 1.83
C GLY A 108 -3.84 8.24 3.27
N ARG A 109 -3.49 9.53 3.48
CA ARG A 109 -3.70 10.22 4.76
C ARG A 109 -4.98 11.04 4.70
N ASN A 110 -5.77 11.02 5.77
CA ASN A 110 -6.96 11.83 5.86
C ASN A 110 -6.60 13.29 6.22
N CYS A 111 -6.98 14.21 5.35
CA CYS A 111 -6.80 15.65 5.56
C CYS A 111 -8.00 16.33 6.22
N ALA A 112 -9.13 15.63 6.39
CA ALA A 112 -10.34 16.17 7.00
C ALA A 112 -10.29 16.25 8.54
N VAL A 113 -9.37 15.51 9.18
CA VAL A 113 -9.23 15.43 10.64
C VAL A 113 -8.04 16.24 11.13
N SER A 114 -8.10 16.72 12.40
CA SER A 114 -7.02 17.50 13.01
C SER A 114 -5.81 16.65 13.38
N GLU A 115 -6.04 15.42 13.85
CA GLU A 115 -4.96 14.45 14.09
C GLU A 115 -4.30 14.04 12.78
N ARG A 116 -3.00 13.77 12.83
CA ARG A 116 -2.22 13.45 11.63
C ARG A 116 -1.42 12.18 11.82
N ILE A 117 -1.44 11.35 10.79
CA ILE A 117 -0.49 10.24 10.63
C ILE A 117 0.54 10.61 9.57
N SER A 118 1.79 10.19 9.75
CA SER A 118 2.80 10.37 8.70
C SER A 118 2.66 9.32 7.60
N GLY A 119 3.15 9.64 6.39
CA GLY A 119 3.24 8.63 5.32
C GLY A 119 4.14 7.45 5.70
N SER A 120 5.19 7.72 6.48
CA SER A 120 6.11 6.68 6.97
C SER A 120 5.43 5.75 7.96
N ASP A 121 4.60 6.28 8.87
CA ASP A 121 3.84 5.42 9.80
C ASP A 121 2.84 4.55 9.05
N LEU A 122 2.11 5.11 8.06
CA LEU A 122 1.21 4.31 7.20
C LEU A 122 1.97 3.22 6.44
N MET A 123 3.15 3.53 5.91
CA MET A 123 4.00 2.54 5.23
C MET A 123 4.44 1.45 6.19
N THR A 124 4.86 1.80 7.40
CA THR A 124 5.24 0.83 8.43
C THR A 124 4.09 -0.12 8.78
N LEU A 125 2.87 0.41 8.92
CA LEU A 125 1.67 -0.40 9.19
C LEU A 125 1.35 -1.33 8.01
N ALA A 126 1.46 -0.84 6.77
CA ALA A 126 1.24 -1.67 5.58
C ALA A 126 2.28 -2.81 5.47
N ILE A 127 3.54 -2.51 5.75
CA ILE A 127 4.61 -3.52 5.78
C ILE A 127 4.37 -4.55 6.89
N ALA A 128 3.89 -4.14 8.07
CA ALA A 128 3.57 -5.04 9.17
C ALA A 128 2.47 -6.06 8.76
N VAL A 129 1.40 -5.59 8.11
CA VAL A 129 0.36 -6.48 7.55
C VAL A 129 0.93 -7.46 6.53
N ILE A 130 1.78 -6.97 5.62
CA ILE A 130 2.44 -7.84 4.62
C ILE A 130 3.35 -8.87 5.32
N TYR A 131 4.05 -8.47 6.36
CA TYR A 131 4.92 -9.37 7.11
C TYR A 131 4.14 -10.51 7.77
N ASP A 132 2.97 -10.24 8.35
CA ASP A 132 2.09 -11.27 8.91
C ASP A 132 1.62 -12.28 7.84
N VAL A 133 1.31 -11.79 6.64
CA VAL A 133 0.96 -12.65 5.50
C VAL A 133 2.18 -13.44 5.02
N TYR A 134 3.34 -12.78 4.93
CA TYR A 134 4.61 -13.41 4.55
C TYR A 134 4.96 -14.59 5.46
N LEU A 135 4.76 -14.47 6.76
CA LEU A 135 5.01 -15.57 7.72
C LEU A 135 4.12 -16.79 7.47
N LYS A 136 2.95 -16.61 6.87
CA LYS A 136 1.96 -17.67 6.63
C LYS A 136 2.10 -18.35 5.26
N ILE A 137 2.39 -17.57 4.22
CA ILE A 137 2.38 -18.07 2.84
C ILE A 137 3.70 -17.88 2.08
N GLY A 138 4.68 -17.21 2.66
CA GLY A 138 5.89 -16.80 1.94
C GLY A 138 5.62 -15.60 1.02
N GLY A 139 6.45 -15.44 -0.01
CA GLY A 139 6.48 -14.26 -0.86
C GLY A 139 7.68 -13.40 -0.48
N ARG A 140 8.20 -12.63 -1.43
CA ARG A 140 9.49 -11.96 -1.18
C ARG A 140 9.45 -10.47 -1.43
N ILE A 141 8.77 -10.05 -2.50
CA ILE A 141 8.87 -8.72 -3.05
C ILE A 141 7.65 -7.90 -2.63
N ILE A 142 7.90 -6.69 -2.15
CA ILE A 142 6.88 -5.65 -2.00
C ILE A 142 7.04 -4.69 -3.17
N LEU A 143 5.94 -4.41 -3.85
CA LEU A 143 5.83 -3.48 -4.97
C LEU A 143 4.99 -2.27 -4.56
N VAL A 144 5.44 -1.09 -4.95
CA VAL A 144 4.63 0.13 -4.96
C VAL A 144 4.69 0.75 -6.35
N GLU A 145 3.60 1.35 -6.79
CA GLU A 145 3.53 2.08 -8.05
C GLU A 145 3.14 3.53 -7.77
N CYS A 146 3.82 4.47 -8.42
CA CYS A 146 3.53 5.88 -8.21
C CYS A 146 3.77 6.71 -9.46
N GLU A 147 3.14 7.87 -9.55
CA GLU A 147 3.44 8.88 -10.56
C GLU A 147 4.90 9.34 -10.45
N ASN A 148 5.48 9.76 -11.58
CA ASN A 148 6.83 10.30 -11.63
C ASN A 148 6.89 11.72 -11.05
N GLN A 149 6.65 11.83 -9.75
CA GLN A 149 6.77 13.06 -8.97
C GLN A 149 7.97 12.95 -8.02
N GLU A 150 8.80 13.98 -7.96
CA GLU A 150 10.01 13.98 -7.13
C GLU A 150 9.73 13.66 -5.65
N LYS A 151 8.65 14.22 -5.08
CA LYS A 151 8.25 13.96 -3.70
C LYS A 151 7.93 12.49 -3.43
N LEU A 152 7.29 11.79 -4.37
CA LEU A 152 6.96 10.37 -4.24
C LEU A 152 8.21 9.51 -4.38
N ARG A 153 9.09 9.85 -5.30
CA ARG A 153 10.37 9.16 -5.48
C ARG A 153 11.21 9.21 -4.20
N ILE A 154 11.45 10.43 -3.69
CA ILE A 154 12.18 10.64 -2.43
C ILE A 154 11.50 9.90 -1.27
N PHE A 155 10.18 9.94 -1.20
CA PHE A 155 9.43 9.24 -0.16
C PHE A 155 9.71 7.74 -0.19
N TYR A 156 9.50 7.06 -1.33
CA TYR A 156 9.69 5.62 -1.41
C TYR A 156 11.17 5.20 -1.25
N GLU A 157 12.10 5.97 -1.79
CA GLU A 157 13.53 5.72 -1.59
C GLU A 157 13.93 5.82 -0.10
N ASN A 158 13.41 6.80 0.62
CA ASN A 158 13.60 6.92 2.07
C ASN A 158 12.94 5.80 2.89
N GLN A 159 11.92 5.13 2.32
CA GLN A 159 11.31 3.93 2.92
C GLN A 159 12.06 2.63 2.53
N GLY A 160 13.21 2.70 1.88
CA GLY A 160 14.02 1.53 1.51
C GLY A 160 13.58 0.82 0.23
N PHE A 161 12.73 1.45 -0.58
CA PHE A 161 12.39 0.95 -1.90
C PHE A 161 13.40 1.42 -2.95
N ARG A 162 13.57 0.64 -4.00
CA ARG A 162 14.44 0.96 -5.13
C ARG A 162 13.64 0.97 -6.42
N LEU A 163 13.91 1.94 -7.28
CA LEU A 163 13.31 2.01 -8.61
C LEU A 163 13.69 0.76 -9.42
N LEU A 164 12.68 0.07 -9.92
CA LEU A 164 12.83 -1.05 -10.84
C LEU A 164 12.77 -0.59 -12.30
N CYS A 165 11.66 0.03 -12.67
CA CYS A 165 11.42 0.55 -14.02
C CYS A 165 10.19 1.50 -14.03
N SER A 166 9.88 2.02 -15.20
CA SER A 166 8.57 2.60 -15.51
C SER A 166 7.67 1.54 -16.13
N ASN A 167 6.45 1.41 -15.65
CA ASN A 167 5.47 0.51 -16.23
C ASN A 167 4.98 1.07 -17.56
N ILE A 168 5.10 0.30 -18.63
CA ILE A 168 4.79 0.72 -20.01
C ILE A 168 3.27 0.97 -20.19
N ASP A 169 2.44 0.22 -19.48
CA ASP A 169 0.98 0.25 -19.66
C ASP A 169 0.33 1.52 -19.08
N ASN A 170 0.87 2.04 -17.97
CA ASN A 170 0.26 3.14 -17.23
C ASN A 170 1.21 4.30 -16.89
N ASN A 171 2.49 4.22 -17.32
CA ASN A 171 3.56 5.20 -17.04
C ASN A 171 3.88 5.41 -15.55
N LEU A 172 3.44 4.54 -14.67
CA LEU A 172 3.80 4.62 -13.25
C LEU A 172 5.22 4.09 -13.03
N LEU A 173 5.93 4.71 -12.10
CA LEU A 173 7.20 4.18 -11.63
C LEU A 173 6.94 3.00 -10.70
N GLN A 174 7.63 1.89 -10.95
CA GLN A 174 7.60 0.69 -10.11
C GLN A 174 8.80 0.68 -9.18
N TYR A 175 8.54 0.74 -7.88
CA TYR A 175 9.53 0.63 -6.84
C TYR A 175 9.37 -0.68 -6.10
N VAL A 176 10.48 -1.35 -5.83
CA VAL A 176 10.48 -2.66 -5.15
C VAL A 176 11.39 -2.67 -3.94
N SER A 177 11.01 -3.47 -2.97
CA SER A 177 11.86 -3.87 -1.85
C SER A 177 11.59 -5.33 -1.48
N THR A 178 12.38 -5.88 -0.57
CA THR A 178 12.09 -7.24 -0.06
C THR A 178 11.49 -7.16 1.34
N VAL A 179 10.57 -8.08 1.65
CA VAL A 179 9.94 -8.12 2.98
C VAL A 179 11.00 -8.15 4.09
N LYS A 180 12.08 -8.92 3.92
CA LYS A 180 13.16 -9.03 4.90
C LYS A 180 14.00 -7.77 5.08
N SER A 181 14.05 -6.88 4.08
CA SER A 181 14.85 -5.65 4.19
C SER A 181 14.09 -4.48 4.81
N LEU A 182 12.77 -4.59 4.94
CA LEU A 182 11.90 -3.55 5.49
C LEU A 182 11.40 -3.88 6.91
N HIS A 183 11.58 -5.11 7.36
CA HIS A 183 11.24 -5.58 8.71
C HIS A 183 12.53 -5.87 9.50
#